data_de0c01db9bcf6d3ce301eeeebe8514cd
#
_entry.id   de0c01db9bcf6d3ce301eeeebe8514cd
#
_cell.length_a   1.000
_cell.length_b   1.000
_cell.length_c   1.000
_cell.angle_alpha   90.00
_cell.angle_beta   90.00
_cell.angle_gamma   90.00
#
_symmetry.space_group_name_H-M   'P 1'
#
loop_
_entity.id
_entity.type
_entity.pdbx_description
1 polymer ?
#
loop_
_entity_poly.entity_id
_entity_poly.type
_entity_poly.pdbx_seq_one_letter_code
_entity_poly.pdbx_strand_id
1 'polypeptide(L)'
;PAAWLTTTAQRRALDVIRRAGTERTKLAELGAQQQLDGQLDELGDREREETGVLIDDRLRLVFTACHPALPMDARVALTLKVVAGLSTAEVARMFLVEEATMSQRLLRAKRKIAHAAIPYRVPEASDLPERLDAVLAVIYLVFTQGYAGAAAPQLAEETIRLGRLVVDLMPDEDEPRGLLALMLAQHARRDARLVDGKLVTLEDQDRSRWDRQSIEEALSLTMLVGRVPGPYRLQAELALTHLRAADAAETDWRRIERLYDRLYALQPTPVVGLNRAVAIGMAQSPARGLMALDQIGRAHV
;
A
#
# COMPACT_ATOMS: atom_id res chain seq x y z
N PRO A 1 -31.58 44.21 -37.29
CA PRO A 1 -31.12 42.86 -37.70
C PRO A 1 -29.60 42.75 -37.74
N ALA A 2 -28.86 43.80 -38.21
CA ALA A 2 -27.40 43.74 -38.37
C ALA A 2 -26.65 43.58 -37.04
N ALA A 3 -27.03 44.28 -35.99
CA ALA A 3 -26.36 44.21 -34.69
C ALA A 3 -26.46 42.80 -34.04
N TRP A 4 -27.57 42.09 -34.21
CA TRP A 4 -27.74 40.75 -33.73
C TRP A 4 -26.85 39.75 -34.46
N LEU A 5 -26.73 39.86 -35.79
CA LEU A 5 -25.86 39.00 -36.61
C LEU A 5 -24.39 39.22 -36.24
N THR A 6 -23.95 40.44 -35.98
CA THR A 6 -22.57 40.75 -35.58
C THR A 6 -22.25 40.16 -34.20
N THR A 7 -23.16 40.28 -33.23
CA THR A 7 -22.98 39.75 -31.87
C THR A 7 -22.99 38.22 -31.89
N THR A 8 -23.83 37.60 -32.74
CA THR A 8 -23.89 36.13 -32.87
C THR A 8 -22.64 35.58 -33.57
N ALA A 9 -22.15 36.27 -34.60
CA ALA A 9 -20.91 35.93 -35.28
C ALA A 9 -19.68 36.03 -34.34
N GLN A 10 -19.60 37.11 -33.54
CA GLN A 10 -18.54 37.30 -32.54
C GLN A 10 -18.56 36.18 -31.47
N ARG A 11 -19.75 35.82 -30.95
CA ARG A 11 -19.87 34.72 -29.97
C ARG A 11 -19.45 33.41 -30.58
N ARG A 12 -19.84 33.13 -31.82
CA ARG A 12 -19.46 31.88 -32.50
C ARG A 12 -17.97 31.83 -32.84
N ALA A 13 -17.35 32.94 -33.19
CA ALA A 13 -15.91 33.04 -33.40
C ALA A 13 -15.12 32.84 -32.08
N LEU A 14 -15.57 33.38 -30.96
CA LEU A 14 -14.98 33.16 -29.63
C LEU A 14 -15.12 31.70 -29.16
N ASP A 15 -16.25 31.06 -29.46
CA ASP A 15 -16.44 29.63 -29.14
C ASP A 15 -15.53 28.74 -29.99
N VAL A 16 -15.32 29.06 -31.28
CA VAL A 16 -14.38 28.33 -32.13
C VAL A 16 -12.94 28.51 -31.65
N ILE A 17 -12.54 29.73 -31.27
CA ILE A 17 -11.20 30.02 -30.73
C ILE A 17 -10.99 29.29 -29.39
N ARG A 18 -12.00 29.27 -28.51
CA ARG A 18 -11.94 28.55 -27.24
C ARG A 18 -11.82 27.03 -27.46
N ARG A 19 -12.60 26.47 -28.39
CA ARG A 19 -12.51 25.02 -28.73
C ARG A 19 -11.14 24.67 -29.33
N ALA A 20 -10.63 25.47 -30.26
CA ALA A 20 -9.30 25.28 -30.85
C ALA A 20 -8.17 25.45 -29.80
N GLY A 21 -8.33 26.39 -28.85
CA GLY A 21 -7.42 26.51 -27.71
C GLY A 21 -7.44 25.27 -26.80
N THR A 22 -8.63 24.74 -26.50
CA THR A 22 -8.80 23.52 -25.68
C THR A 22 -8.28 22.28 -26.39
N GLU A 23 -8.48 22.16 -27.72
CA GLU A 23 -7.93 21.05 -28.53
C GLU A 23 -6.41 21.10 -28.62
N ARG A 24 -5.81 22.29 -28.82
CA ARG A 24 -4.34 22.47 -28.80
C ARG A 24 -3.74 22.11 -27.44
N THR A 25 -4.39 22.52 -26.35
CA THR A 25 -3.95 22.15 -25.00
C THR A 25 -4.06 20.66 -24.77
N LYS A 26 -5.16 20.02 -25.21
CA LYS A 26 -5.33 18.55 -25.15
C LYS A 26 -4.32 17.80 -26.01
N LEU A 27 -4.02 18.27 -27.23
CA LEU A 27 -3.01 17.64 -28.10
C LEU A 27 -1.59 17.81 -27.54
N ALA A 28 -1.28 18.97 -26.97
CA ALA A 28 0.00 19.19 -26.29
C ALA A 28 0.11 18.36 -25.01
N GLU A 29 -0.99 18.19 -24.27
CA GLU A 29 -1.06 17.30 -23.10
C GLU A 29 -0.91 15.82 -23.48
N LEU A 30 -1.53 15.37 -24.58
CA LEU A 30 -1.39 14.02 -25.12
C LEU A 30 0.04 13.76 -25.64
N GLY A 31 0.65 14.72 -26.33
CA GLY A 31 2.04 14.62 -26.80
C GLY A 31 3.04 14.56 -25.65
N ALA A 32 2.86 15.39 -24.60
CA ALA A 32 3.66 15.35 -23.40
C ALA A 32 3.45 14.03 -22.61
N GLN A 33 2.24 13.48 -22.64
CA GLN A 33 1.90 12.22 -22.02
C GLN A 33 2.56 11.05 -22.75
N GLN A 34 2.54 11.02 -24.07
CA GLN A 34 3.23 10.01 -24.87
C GLN A 34 4.75 10.05 -24.71
N GLN A 35 5.35 11.24 -24.62
CA GLN A 35 6.78 11.37 -24.34
C GLN A 35 7.17 10.92 -22.92
N LEU A 36 6.35 11.22 -21.90
CA LEU A 36 6.58 10.79 -20.52
C LEU A 36 6.30 9.29 -20.33
N ASP A 37 5.28 8.76 -20.99
CA ASP A 37 4.99 7.31 -20.98
C ASP A 37 6.10 6.56 -21.73
N GLY A 38 6.58 7.07 -22.87
CA GLY A 38 7.73 6.51 -23.60
C GLY A 38 9.02 6.52 -22.77
N GLN A 39 9.31 7.59 -22.04
CA GLN A 39 10.49 7.66 -21.15
C GLN A 39 10.38 6.70 -19.95
N LEU A 40 9.19 6.45 -19.42
CA LEU A 40 9.00 5.50 -18.32
C LEU A 40 8.90 4.05 -18.81
N ASP A 41 8.34 3.83 -19.99
CA ASP A 41 8.35 2.52 -20.64
C ASP A 41 9.78 2.16 -21.13
N GLU A 42 10.57 3.14 -21.61
CA GLU A 42 12.00 2.95 -21.91
C GLU A 42 12.84 2.67 -20.66
N LEU A 43 12.47 3.22 -19.50
CA LEU A 43 13.10 2.87 -18.22
C LEU A 43 12.73 1.43 -17.80
N GLY A 44 11.50 1.01 -18.07
CA GLY A 44 11.04 -0.36 -17.82
C GLY A 44 11.62 -1.41 -18.79
N ASP A 45 11.86 -1.06 -20.06
CA ASP A 45 12.42 -1.97 -21.08
C ASP A 45 13.95 -2.11 -21.05
N ARG A 46 14.68 -1.10 -20.56
CA ARG A 46 16.12 -1.21 -20.28
C ARG A 46 16.47 -2.17 -19.14
N GLU A 47 15.46 -2.60 -18.39
CA GLU A 47 15.59 -3.50 -17.24
C GLU A 47 16.03 -4.94 -17.56
N ARG A 48 16.25 -5.30 -18.81
CA ARG A 48 16.52 -6.70 -19.17
C ARG A 48 17.99 -7.10 -19.28
N GLU A 49 18.96 -6.19 -19.17
CA GLU A 49 20.35 -6.54 -19.50
C GLU A 49 21.45 -6.35 -18.42
N GLU A 50 21.23 -5.67 -17.26
CA GLU A 50 22.30 -5.52 -16.23
C GLU A 50 21.78 -5.56 -14.80
N THR A 51 21.95 -6.67 -14.11
CA THR A 51 21.34 -6.99 -12.81
C THR A 51 21.67 -6.03 -11.64
N GLY A 52 22.80 -5.36 -11.64
CA GLY A 52 23.21 -4.47 -10.54
C GLY A 52 22.71 -3.03 -10.66
N VAL A 53 22.68 -2.48 -11.87
CA VAL A 53 22.17 -1.12 -12.16
C VAL A 53 20.65 -1.06 -12.02
N LEU A 54 19.98 -2.16 -12.34
CA LEU A 54 18.54 -2.37 -12.24
C LEU A 54 17.96 -2.28 -10.82
N ILE A 55 18.69 -2.80 -9.84
CA ILE A 55 18.29 -2.79 -8.44
C ILE A 55 18.16 -1.36 -7.94
N ASP A 56 19.14 -0.51 -8.25
CA ASP A 56 19.20 0.88 -7.82
C ASP A 56 18.09 1.73 -8.48
N ASP A 57 17.81 1.51 -9.77
CA ASP A 57 16.76 2.24 -10.48
C ASP A 57 15.35 1.90 -9.98
N ARG A 58 15.07 0.65 -9.66
CA ARG A 58 13.80 0.26 -9.04
C ARG A 58 13.61 0.88 -7.66
N LEU A 59 14.67 0.91 -6.85
CA LEU A 59 14.62 1.55 -5.54
C LEU A 59 14.36 3.06 -5.67
N ARG A 60 15.06 3.75 -6.58
CA ARG A 60 14.82 5.16 -6.91
C ARG A 60 13.36 5.41 -7.31
N LEU A 61 12.82 4.53 -8.13
CA LEU A 61 11.45 4.60 -8.59
C LEU A 61 10.44 4.48 -7.45
N VAL A 62 10.63 3.50 -6.55
CA VAL A 62 9.81 3.31 -5.35
C VAL A 62 9.82 4.55 -4.47
N PHE A 63 11.00 5.07 -4.14
CA PHE A 63 11.11 6.25 -3.29
C PHE A 63 10.56 7.52 -3.94
N THR A 64 10.67 7.65 -5.25
CA THR A 64 10.08 8.79 -5.99
C THR A 64 8.56 8.69 -6.03
N ALA A 65 8.00 7.51 -6.36
CA ALA A 65 6.56 7.28 -6.41
C ALA A 65 5.89 7.47 -5.04
N CYS A 66 6.56 7.07 -3.96
CA CYS A 66 6.06 7.15 -2.58
C CYS A 66 6.46 8.45 -1.87
N HIS A 67 6.95 9.48 -2.57
CA HIS A 67 7.44 10.71 -1.94
C HIS A 67 6.36 11.42 -1.10
N PRO A 68 6.64 11.82 0.17
CA PRO A 68 5.66 12.45 1.07
C PRO A 68 4.99 13.72 0.51
N ALA A 69 5.64 14.46 -0.38
CA ALA A 69 5.05 15.63 -1.04
C ALA A 69 3.88 15.30 -1.98
N LEU A 70 3.69 14.02 -2.34
CA LEU A 70 2.55 13.57 -3.14
C LEU A 70 1.38 13.18 -2.22
N PRO A 71 0.11 13.47 -2.60
CA PRO A 71 -1.06 12.93 -1.91
C PRO A 71 -1.05 11.39 -1.88
N MET A 72 -1.62 10.77 -0.85
CA MET A 72 -1.59 9.32 -0.67
C MET A 72 -2.19 8.55 -1.87
N ASP A 73 -3.31 9.01 -2.40
CA ASP A 73 -3.95 8.41 -3.58
C ASP A 73 -3.06 8.46 -4.84
N ALA A 74 -2.27 9.55 -5.00
CA ALA A 74 -1.31 9.67 -6.08
C ALA A 74 -0.10 8.74 -5.88
N ARG A 75 0.39 8.58 -4.64
CA ARG A 75 1.47 7.63 -4.34
C ARG A 75 1.04 6.21 -4.67
N VAL A 76 -0.13 5.79 -4.21
CA VAL A 76 -0.69 4.46 -4.49
C VAL A 76 -0.85 4.25 -6.00
N ALA A 77 -1.45 5.19 -6.71
CA ALA A 77 -1.65 5.08 -8.15
C ALA A 77 -0.34 5.01 -8.93
N LEU A 78 0.67 5.82 -8.57
CA LEU A 78 1.99 5.78 -9.19
C LEU A 78 2.72 4.47 -8.89
N THR A 79 2.69 4.01 -7.64
CA THR A 79 3.34 2.75 -7.24
C THR A 79 2.76 1.58 -8.01
N LEU A 80 1.44 1.49 -8.14
CA LEU A 80 0.77 0.45 -8.92
C LEU A 80 1.14 0.53 -10.40
N LYS A 81 1.12 1.73 -11.01
CA LYS A 81 1.42 1.93 -12.42
C LYS A 81 2.88 1.66 -12.75
N VAL A 82 3.81 2.23 -11.95
CA VAL A 82 5.21 2.35 -12.35
C VAL A 82 6.07 1.26 -11.71
N VAL A 83 5.78 0.87 -10.47
CA VAL A 83 6.57 -0.14 -9.73
C VAL A 83 5.98 -1.54 -9.91
N ALA A 84 4.66 -1.68 -9.78
CA ALA A 84 3.97 -2.97 -9.98
C ALA A 84 3.65 -3.26 -11.47
N GLY A 85 3.86 -2.30 -12.39
CA GLY A 85 3.69 -2.51 -13.83
C GLY A 85 2.24 -2.60 -14.32
N LEU A 86 1.26 -2.20 -13.50
CA LEU A 86 -0.16 -2.29 -13.87
C LEU A 86 -0.52 -1.25 -14.95
N SER A 87 -1.44 -1.62 -15.83
CA SER A 87 -2.00 -0.69 -16.81
C SER A 87 -2.85 0.41 -16.14
N THR A 88 -3.01 1.55 -16.79
CA THR A 88 -3.87 2.64 -16.29
C THR A 88 -5.31 2.17 -16.07
N ALA A 89 -5.82 1.31 -16.95
CA ALA A 89 -7.15 0.72 -16.84
C ALA A 89 -7.30 -0.17 -15.59
N GLU A 90 -6.27 -0.95 -15.25
CA GLU A 90 -6.27 -1.77 -14.03
C GLU A 90 -6.24 -0.90 -12.78
N VAL A 91 -5.37 0.10 -12.74
CA VAL A 91 -5.32 1.06 -11.62
C VAL A 91 -6.66 1.80 -11.48
N ALA A 92 -7.27 2.26 -12.58
CA ALA A 92 -8.56 2.93 -12.58
C ALA A 92 -9.67 2.06 -11.97
N ARG A 93 -9.72 0.77 -12.34
CA ARG A 93 -10.67 -0.20 -11.75
C ARG A 93 -10.50 -0.35 -10.24
N MET A 94 -9.26 -0.36 -9.74
CA MET A 94 -8.98 -0.45 -8.30
C MET A 94 -9.46 0.77 -7.53
N PHE A 95 -9.36 1.95 -8.14
CA PHE A 95 -9.84 3.19 -7.55
C PHE A 95 -11.33 3.47 -7.82
N LEU A 96 -12.03 2.57 -8.51
CA LEU A 96 -13.44 2.72 -8.92
C LEU A 96 -13.69 4.04 -9.66
N VAL A 97 -12.79 4.41 -10.55
CA VAL A 97 -12.88 5.61 -11.38
C VAL A 97 -12.72 5.26 -12.86
N GLU A 98 -13.18 6.17 -13.72
CA GLU A 98 -12.95 6.08 -15.17
C GLU A 98 -11.46 6.19 -15.49
N GLU A 99 -11.01 5.46 -16.52
CA GLU A 99 -9.61 5.45 -16.97
C GLU A 99 -9.08 6.85 -17.32
N ALA A 100 -9.91 7.68 -17.95
CA ALA A 100 -9.58 9.07 -18.24
C ALA A 100 -9.30 9.88 -16.96
N THR A 101 -10.06 9.65 -15.91
CA THR A 101 -9.85 10.28 -14.60
C THR A 101 -8.55 9.83 -13.97
N MET A 102 -8.22 8.54 -14.03
CA MET A 102 -6.97 7.99 -13.52
C MET A 102 -5.77 8.53 -14.32
N SER A 103 -5.86 8.59 -15.64
CA SER A 103 -4.84 9.19 -16.51
C SER A 103 -4.53 10.63 -16.09
N GLN A 104 -5.57 11.43 -15.83
CA GLN A 104 -5.41 12.82 -15.36
C GLN A 104 -4.79 12.91 -13.95
N ARG A 105 -5.09 11.95 -13.06
CA ARG A 105 -4.46 11.89 -11.72
C ARG A 105 -2.98 11.57 -11.83
N LEU A 106 -2.62 10.55 -12.61
CA LEU A 106 -1.23 10.17 -12.86
C LEU A 106 -0.43 11.31 -13.50
N LEU A 107 -1.02 12.00 -14.50
CA LEU A 107 -0.40 13.16 -15.14
C LEU A 107 -0.13 14.29 -14.13
N ARG A 108 -1.12 14.61 -13.29
CA ARG A 108 -0.94 15.64 -12.22
C ARG A 108 0.15 15.22 -11.23
N ALA A 109 0.22 13.97 -10.86
CA ALA A 109 1.25 13.45 -9.95
C ALA A 109 2.65 13.57 -10.59
N LYS A 110 2.81 13.16 -11.86
CA LYS A 110 4.07 13.31 -12.62
C LYS A 110 4.48 14.80 -12.74
N ARG A 111 3.54 15.68 -13.07
CA ARG A 111 3.80 17.14 -13.11
C ARG A 111 4.22 17.69 -11.74
N LYS A 112 3.64 17.18 -10.65
CA LYS A 112 4.03 17.59 -9.30
C LYS A 112 5.44 17.13 -8.95
N ILE A 113 5.84 15.92 -9.38
CA ILE A 113 7.21 15.42 -9.22
C ILE A 113 8.18 16.39 -9.91
N ALA A 114 7.93 16.72 -11.17
CA ALA A 114 8.77 17.63 -11.92
C ALA A 114 8.82 19.05 -11.32
N HIS A 115 7.66 19.63 -10.95
CA HIS A 115 7.54 20.99 -10.40
C HIS A 115 8.17 21.13 -9.01
N ALA A 116 7.99 20.12 -8.15
CA ALA A 116 8.55 20.10 -6.80
C ALA A 116 10.02 19.64 -6.78
N ALA A 117 10.62 19.43 -7.95
CA ALA A 117 11.99 18.95 -8.11
C ALA A 117 12.27 17.72 -7.21
N ILE A 118 11.29 16.80 -7.12
CA ILE A 118 11.45 15.57 -6.35
C ILE A 118 12.57 14.76 -6.98
N PRO A 119 13.67 14.48 -6.25
CA PRO A 119 14.83 13.86 -6.82
C PRO A 119 14.55 12.39 -7.17
N TYR A 120 14.99 11.96 -8.34
CA TYR A 120 15.03 10.56 -8.75
C TYR A 120 16.30 9.90 -8.19
N ARG A 121 16.29 9.62 -6.88
CA ARG A 121 17.41 9.00 -6.16
C ARG A 121 16.92 8.23 -4.93
N VAL A 122 17.74 7.32 -4.44
CA VAL A 122 17.59 6.75 -3.12
C VAL A 122 17.83 7.85 -2.08
N PRO A 123 17.00 7.97 -1.03
CA PRO A 123 17.21 8.94 0.05
C PRO A 123 18.57 8.76 0.73
N GLU A 124 19.11 9.85 1.26
CA GLU A 124 20.28 9.78 2.13
C GLU A 124 19.93 9.10 3.47
N ALA A 125 20.93 8.59 4.17
CA ALA A 125 20.74 7.83 5.41
C ALA A 125 19.94 8.61 6.48
N SER A 126 20.01 9.93 6.51
CA SER A 126 19.24 10.79 7.41
C SER A 126 17.75 10.81 7.11
N ASP A 127 17.37 10.74 5.84
CA ASP A 127 15.99 10.85 5.37
C ASP A 127 15.34 9.46 5.17
N LEU A 128 16.18 8.42 5.15
CA LEU A 128 15.76 7.06 4.82
C LEU A 128 14.64 6.53 5.73
N PRO A 129 14.66 6.70 7.08
CA PRO A 129 13.60 6.17 7.94
C PRO A 129 12.22 6.71 7.58
N GLU A 130 12.06 8.06 7.48
CA GLU A 130 10.76 8.67 7.13
C GLU A 130 10.29 8.27 5.73
N ARG A 131 11.23 8.20 4.80
CA ARG A 131 10.93 7.81 3.41
C ARG A 131 10.57 6.35 3.29
N LEU A 132 11.22 5.47 4.05
CA LEU A 132 10.90 4.05 4.12
C LEU A 132 9.49 3.84 4.72
N ASP A 133 9.15 4.53 5.81
CA ASP A 133 7.82 4.46 6.40
C ASP A 133 6.73 4.82 5.37
N ALA A 134 6.97 5.85 4.55
CA ALA A 134 6.05 6.24 3.49
C ALA A 134 5.90 5.14 2.42
N VAL A 135 6.97 4.47 2.04
CA VAL A 135 6.96 3.32 1.11
C VAL A 135 6.17 2.16 1.70
N LEU A 136 6.48 1.75 2.91
CA LEU A 136 5.83 0.63 3.58
C LEU A 136 4.34 0.87 3.78
N ALA A 137 3.94 2.10 4.14
CA ALA A 137 2.53 2.48 4.25
C ALA A 137 1.78 2.35 2.92
N VAL A 138 2.38 2.74 1.81
CA VAL A 138 1.80 2.59 0.46
C VAL A 138 1.65 1.11 0.12
N ILE A 139 2.69 0.31 0.30
CA ILE A 139 2.67 -1.13 0.03
C ILE A 139 1.57 -1.81 0.84
N TYR A 140 1.50 -1.52 2.14
CA TYR A 140 0.47 -2.11 3.01
C TYR A 140 -0.95 -1.69 2.61
N LEU A 141 -1.15 -0.42 2.24
CA LEU A 141 -2.45 0.06 1.76
C LEU A 141 -2.87 -0.65 0.48
N VAL A 142 -1.96 -0.84 -0.48
CA VAL A 142 -2.21 -1.59 -1.71
C VAL A 142 -2.57 -3.05 -1.41
N PHE A 143 -1.81 -3.69 -0.53
CA PHE A 143 -2.09 -5.05 -0.09
C PHE A 143 -3.49 -5.19 0.52
N THR A 144 -3.87 -4.27 1.41
CA THR A 144 -5.18 -4.33 2.08
C THR A 144 -6.34 -4.17 1.10
N GLN A 145 -6.19 -3.43 0.00
CA GLN A 145 -7.20 -3.35 -1.06
C GLN A 145 -7.40 -4.70 -1.77
N GLY A 146 -6.31 -5.40 -2.10
CA GLY A 146 -6.37 -6.75 -2.68
C GLY A 146 -6.85 -7.81 -1.70
N TYR A 147 -6.50 -7.66 -0.44
CA TYR A 147 -6.87 -8.59 0.64
C TYR A 147 -8.34 -8.44 1.08
N ALA A 148 -8.90 -7.24 1.08
CA ALA A 148 -10.27 -6.97 1.51
C ALA A 148 -11.32 -7.33 0.47
N GLY A 149 -10.99 -7.34 -0.82
CA GLY A 149 -11.92 -7.51 -1.93
C GLY A 149 -11.75 -8.83 -2.67
N ALA A 150 -12.85 -9.54 -2.92
CA ALA A 150 -12.86 -10.70 -3.82
C ALA A 150 -12.48 -10.32 -5.29
N ALA A 151 -12.36 -9.03 -5.59
CA ALA A 151 -12.22 -8.51 -6.94
C ALA A 151 -10.77 -8.45 -7.48
N ALA A 152 -9.73 -8.59 -6.63
CA ALA A 152 -8.35 -8.45 -7.09
C ALA A 152 -7.34 -9.31 -6.32
N PRO A 153 -7.45 -10.66 -6.32
CA PRO A 153 -6.47 -11.52 -5.65
C PRO A 153 -5.05 -11.33 -6.20
N GLN A 154 -4.91 -11.03 -7.49
CA GLN A 154 -3.63 -10.73 -8.14
C GLN A 154 -2.91 -9.51 -7.53
N LEU A 155 -3.66 -8.53 -6.99
CA LEU A 155 -3.09 -7.35 -6.36
C LEU A 155 -2.31 -7.69 -5.08
N ALA A 156 -2.83 -8.61 -4.28
CA ALA A 156 -2.14 -9.07 -3.07
C ALA A 156 -0.83 -9.78 -3.43
N GLU A 157 -0.82 -10.62 -4.46
CA GLU A 157 0.37 -11.32 -4.95
C GLU A 157 1.41 -10.35 -5.51
N GLU A 158 0.99 -9.37 -6.33
CA GLU A 158 1.88 -8.32 -6.83
C GLU A 158 2.49 -7.51 -5.70
N THR A 159 1.69 -7.20 -4.68
CA THR A 159 2.16 -6.43 -3.54
C THR A 159 3.15 -7.22 -2.69
N ILE A 160 2.95 -8.54 -2.54
CA ILE A 160 3.92 -9.43 -1.89
C ILE A 160 5.23 -9.48 -2.68
N ARG A 161 5.17 -9.54 -4.03
CA ARG A 161 6.38 -9.47 -4.88
C ARG A 161 7.12 -8.15 -4.68
N LEU A 162 6.40 -7.03 -4.61
CA LEU A 162 6.98 -5.73 -4.30
C LEU A 162 7.60 -5.70 -2.90
N GLY A 163 6.95 -6.30 -1.91
CA GLY A 163 7.50 -6.46 -0.55
C GLY A 163 8.82 -7.23 -0.54
N ARG A 164 8.92 -8.35 -1.28
CA ARG A 164 10.18 -9.09 -1.43
C ARG A 164 11.27 -8.23 -2.07
N LEU A 165 10.94 -7.51 -3.14
CA LEU A 165 11.88 -6.59 -3.77
C LEU A 165 12.44 -5.57 -2.77
N VAL A 166 11.59 -4.94 -1.95
CA VAL A 166 12.06 -3.96 -0.95
C VAL A 166 12.94 -4.62 0.11
N VAL A 167 12.65 -5.84 0.54
CA VAL A 167 13.50 -6.61 1.47
C VAL A 167 14.87 -6.89 0.84
N ASP A 168 14.90 -7.31 -0.43
CA ASP A 168 16.15 -7.59 -1.15
C ASP A 168 17.01 -6.33 -1.35
N LEU A 169 16.36 -5.19 -1.59
CA LEU A 169 17.03 -3.90 -1.79
C LEU A 169 17.50 -3.25 -0.48
N MET A 170 16.90 -3.63 0.64
CA MET A 170 17.16 -3.04 1.97
C MET A 170 17.36 -4.15 3.02
N PRO A 171 18.40 -4.99 2.86
CA PRO A 171 18.59 -6.17 3.70
C PRO A 171 18.90 -5.85 5.16
N ASP A 172 19.33 -4.63 5.46
CA ASP A 172 19.67 -4.20 6.82
C ASP A 172 18.48 -3.60 7.59
N GLU A 173 17.33 -3.43 6.92
CA GLU A 173 16.14 -2.84 7.53
C GLU A 173 15.14 -3.93 7.98
N ASP A 174 14.67 -3.84 9.24
CA ASP A 174 13.79 -4.84 9.84
C ASP A 174 12.31 -4.66 9.44
N GLU A 175 11.85 -3.43 9.27
CA GLU A 175 10.43 -3.14 8.98
C GLU A 175 9.94 -3.62 7.61
N PRO A 176 10.73 -3.58 6.51
CA PRO A 176 10.37 -4.26 5.26
C PRO A 176 10.13 -5.75 5.44
N ARG A 177 10.99 -6.45 6.22
CA ARG A 177 10.80 -7.88 6.56
C ARG A 177 9.55 -8.09 7.38
N GLY A 178 9.30 -7.21 8.37
CA GLY A 178 8.09 -7.21 9.18
C GLY A 178 6.83 -7.06 8.34
N LEU A 179 6.81 -6.12 7.41
CA LEU A 179 5.69 -5.92 6.47
C LEU A 179 5.49 -7.12 5.56
N LEU A 180 6.55 -7.66 4.97
CA LEU A 180 6.46 -8.85 4.12
C LEU A 180 5.92 -10.04 4.90
N ALA A 181 6.42 -10.29 6.12
CA ALA A 181 5.93 -11.35 6.99
C ALA A 181 4.43 -11.17 7.34
N LEU A 182 4.00 -9.92 7.61
CA LEU A 182 2.59 -9.61 7.87
C LEU A 182 1.72 -9.92 6.65
N MET A 183 2.13 -9.49 5.45
CA MET A 183 1.39 -9.75 4.21
C MET A 183 1.30 -11.25 3.91
N LEU A 184 2.39 -11.99 4.05
CA LEU A 184 2.43 -13.44 3.86
C LEU A 184 1.53 -14.16 4.88
N ALA A 185 1.59 -13.80 6.16
CA ALA A 185 0.76 -14.38 7.21
C ALA A 185 -0.74 -14.15 6.96
N GLN A 186 -1.11 -12.96 6.48
CA GLN A 186 -2.50 -12.68 6.12
C GLN A 186 -2.91 -13.40 4.83
N HIS A 187 -2.07 -13.39 3.80
CA HIS A 187 -2.33 -14.02 2.51
C HIS A 187 -2.42 -15.55 2.61
N ALA A 188 -1.66 -16.16 3.51
CA ALA A 188 -1.69 -17.60 3.76
C ALA A 188 -3.10 -18.14 4.07
N ARG A 189 -3.99 -17.31 4.60
CA ARG A 189 -5.36 -17.69 4.98
C ARG A 189 -6.41 -17.38 3.90
N ARG A 190 -6.01 -16.89 2.72
CA ARG A 190 -6.94 -16.42 1.68
C ARG A 190 -8.04 -17.42 1.33
N ASP A 191 -7.66 -18.70 1.21
CA ASP A 191 -8.58 -19.76 0.78
C ASP A 191 -9.52 -20.26 1.89
N ALA A 192 -9.21 -19.95 3.16
CA ALA A 192 -10.04 -20.29 4.32
C ALA A 192 -10.91 -19.11 4.81
N ARG A 193 -10.61 -17.90 4.34
CA ARG A 193 -11.22 -16.67 4.85
C ARG A 193 -12.62 -16.40 4.29
N LEU A 194 -12.89 -16.84 3.09
CA LEU A 194 -14.18 -16.68 2.43
C LEU A 194 -14.73 -18.05 2.08
N VAL A 195 -15.93 -18.36 2.59
CA VAL A 195 -16.69 -19.55 2.24
C VAL A 195 -18.07 -19.08 1.75
N ASP A 196 -18.43 -19.47 0.54
CA ASP A 196 -19.68 -19.07 -0.12
C ASP A 196 -19.92 -17.53 -0.10
N GLY A 197 -18.84 -16.76 -0.29
CA GLY A 197 -18.87 -15.29 -0.28
C GLY A 197 -19.04 -14.66 1.12
N LYS A 198 -19.05 -15.46 2.19
CA LYS A 198 -19.15 -14.98 3.57
C LYS A 198 -17.79 -15.02 4.25
N LEU A 199 -17.50 -13.97 5.02
CA LEU A 199 -16.28 -13.90 5.82
C LEU A 199 -16.37 -14.91 6.98
N VAL A 200 -15.35 -15.77 7.09
CA VAL A 200 -15.20 -16.74 8.18
C VAL A 200 -14.26 -16.16 9.23
N THR A 201 -14.65 -16.20 10.49
CA THR A 201 -13.80 -15.74 11.59
C THR A 201 -12.54 -16.59 11.71
N LEU A 202 -11.49 -16.05 12.30
CA LEU A 202 -10.20 -16.77 12.41
C LEU A 202 -10.34 -18.11 13.20
N GLU A 203 -11.25 -18.12 14.17
CA GLU A 203 -11.54 -19.30 15.01
C GLU A 203 -12.20 -20.42 14.19
N ASP A 204 -13.05 -20.07 13.26
CA ASP A 204 -13.86 -21.00 12.45
C ASP A 204 -13.18 -21.39 11.12
N GLN A 205 -12.02 -20.78 10.80
CA GLN A 205 -11.30 -21.10 9.57
C GLN A 205 -10.73 -22.52 9.57
N ASP A 206 -10.93 -23.22 8.46
CA ASP A 206 -10.28 -24.51 8.19
C ASP A 206 -8.78 -24.30 7.98
N ARG A 207 -7.99 -24.63 9.00
CA ARG A 207 -6.53 -24.48 9.01
C ARG A 207 -5.81 -25.39 8.02
N SER A 208 -6.45 -26.46 7.53
CA SER A 208 -5.89 -27.35 6.50
C SER A 208 -5.76 -26.64 5.15
N ARG A 209 -6.55 -25.57 4.94
CA ARG A 209 -6.54 -24.73 3.73
C ARG A 209 -5.53 -23.58 3.78
N TRP A 210 -4.82 -23.43 4.89
CA TRP A 210 -3.79 -22.38 5.01
C TRP A 210 -2.53 -22.77 4.23
N ASP A 211 -1.98 -21.79 3.51
CA ASP A 211 -0.73 -21.93 2.76
C ASP A 211 0.48 -22.04 3.71
N ARG A 212 0.94 -23.28 3.93
CA ARG A 212 2.03 -23.59 4.85
C ARG A 212 3.35 -22.94 4.41
N GLN A 213 3.61 -22.91 3.10
CA GLN A 213 4.84 -22.31 2.57
C GLN A 213 4.92 -20.82 2.90
N SER A 214 3.83 -20.08 2.67
CA SER A 214 3.76 -18.65 3.05
C SER A 214 3.92 -18.43 4.55
N ILE A 215 3.40 -19.32 5.39
CA ILE A 215 3.58 -19.25 6.86
C ILE A 215 5.05 -19.48 7.24
N GLU A 216 5.71 -20.47 6.67
CA GLU A 216 7.12 -20.78 6.93
C GLU A 216 8.04 -19.65 6.49
N GLU A 217 7.80 -19.07 5.31
CA GLU A 217 8.51 -17.87 4.84
C GLU A 217 8.32 -16.70 5.82
N ALA A 218 7.08 -16.41 6.24
CA ALA A 218 6.80 -15.34 7.19
C ALA A 218 7.50 -15.56 8.54
N LEU A 219 7.55 -16.80 9.02
CA LEU A 219 8.26 -17.16 10.25
C LEU A 219 9.76 -16.91 10.12
N SER A 220 10.38 -17.31 9.00
CA SER A 220 11.81 -17.11 8.76
C SER A 220 12.20 -15.63 8.77
N LEU A 221 11.37 -14.77 8.18
CA LEU A 221 11.56 -13.31 8.16
C LEU A 221 11.53 -12.66 9.56
N THR A 222 10.81 -13.25 10.51
CA THR A 222 10.71 -12.74 11.88
C THR A 222 11.75 -13.31 12.84
N MET A 223 12.49 -14.35 12.45
CA MET A 223 13.53 -14.98 13.29
C MET A 223 14.82 -14.17 13.42
N LEU A 224 15.08 -13.23 12.51
CA LEU A 224 16.28 -12.41 12.52
C LEU A 224 16.21 -11.43 13.71
N VAL A 225 16.98 -11.71 14.74
CA VAL A 225 17.03 -10.96 16.01
C VAL A 225 18.12 -9.92 15.94
N GLY A 226 17.82 -8.66 16.25
CA GLY A 226 18.88 -7.65 16.37
C GLY A 226 18.43 -6.23 16.75
N ARG A 227 17.22 -5.83 16.43
CA ARG A 227 16.72 -4.47 16.70
C ARG A 227 15.39 -4.52 17.46
N VAL A 228 15.04 -3.38 18.08
CA VAL A 228 13.71 -3.20 18.67
C VAL A 228 12.67 -3.30 17.53
N PRO A 229 11.71 -4.26 17.60
CA PRO A 229 10.75 -4.43 16.52
C PRO A 229 9.86 -3.20 16.40
N GLY A 230 9.71 -2.74 15.15
CA GLY A 230 8.78 -1.71 14.78
C GLY A 230 7.35 -2.22 14.59
N PRO A 231 6.43 -1.34 14.16
CA PRO A 231 5.00 -1.65 14.08
C PRO A 231 4.65 -2.81 13.15
N TYR A 232 5.24 -2.91 11.97
CA TYR A 232 4.93 -3.99 11.02
C TYR A 232 5.42 -5.35 11.53
N ARG A 233 6.61 -5.39 12.12
CA ARG A 233 7.12 -6.61 12.74
C ARG A 233 6.25 -7.07 13.90
N LEU A 234 5.81 -6.18 14.78
CA LEU A 234 4.89 -6.53 15.88
C LEU A 234 3.56 -7.06 15.35
N GLN A 235 2.99 -6.47 14.31
CA GLN A 235 1.78 -6.94 13.68
C GLN A 235 1.98 -8.31 12.99
N ALA A 236 3.14 -8.56 12.38
CA ALA A 236 3.49 -9.88 11.84
C ALA A 236 3.56 -10.93 12.94
N GLU A 237 4.22 -10.63 14.06
CA GLU A 237 4.31 -11.54 15.21
C GLU A 237 2.93 -11.83 15.82
N LEU A 238 2.03 -10.86 15.88
CA LEU A 238 0.62 -11.05 16.28
C LEU A 238 -0.08 -12.05 15.35
N ALA A 239 -0.02 -11.82 14.03
CA ALA A 239 -0.62 -12.71 13.05
C ALA A 239 -0.03 -14.13 13.13
N LEU A 240 1.29 -14.26 13.23
CA LEU A 240 1.98 -15.54 13.34
C LEU A 240 1.71 -16.28 14.65
N THR A 241 1.41 -15.58 15.75
CA THR A 241 1.01 -16.21 17.00
C THR A 241 -0.31 -16.98 16.84
N HIS A 242 -1.26 -16.44 16.09
CA HIS A 242 -2.49 -17.17 15.75
C HIS A 242 -2.23 -18.35 14.78
N LEU A 243 -1.32 -18.17 13.82
CA LEU A 243 -1.05 -19.20 12.81
C LEU A 243 -0.24 -20.39 13.36
N ARG A 244 0.50 -20.20 14.44
CA ARG A 244 1.25 -21.29 15.11
C ARG A 244 0.38 -22.19 15.97
N ALA A 245 -0.73 -21.70 16.48
CA ALA A 245 -1.64 -22.48 17.29
C ALA A 245 -2.25 -23.62 16.46
N ALA A 246 -2.33 -24.82 16.98
CA ALA A 246 -2.94 -25.95 16.28
C ALA A 246 -4.45 -25.75 16.11
N ASP A 247 -5.09 -25.12 17.09
CA ASP A 247 -6.48 -24.69 17.04
C ASP A 247 -6.66 -23.33 17.75
N ALA A 248 -7.89 -22.83 17.81
CA ALA A 248 -8.20 -21.52 18.41
C ALA A 248 -7.97 -21.53 19.93
N ALA A 249 -8.19 -22.65 20.61
CA ALA A 249 -8.05 -22.77 22.06
C ALA A 249 -6.59 -22.75 22.51
N GLU A 250 -5.67 -23.19 21.63
CA GLU A 250 -4.21 -23.19 21.88
C GLU A 250 -3.53 -21.85 21.56
N THR A 251 -4.30 -20.82 21.20
CA THR A 251 -3.74 -19.48 20.91
C THR A 251 -3.07 -18.88 22.15
N ASP A 252 -1.79 -18.50 22.05
CA ASP A 252 -1.04 -17.84 23.13
C ASP A 252 -1.49 -16.38 23.33
N TRP A 253 -2.64 -16.22 23.99
CA TRP A 253 -3.20 -14.91 24.28
C TRP A 253 -2.32 -14.04 25.17
N ARG A 254 -1.49 -14.64 26.05
CA ARG A 254 -0.53 -13.88 26.87
C ARG A 254 0.58 -13.27 26.01
N ARG A 255 1.03 -13.99 24.98
CA ARG A 255 1.98 -13.44 24.00
C ARG A 255 1.33 -12.33 23.20
N ILE A 256 0.09 -12.51 22.76
CA ILE A 256 -0.67 -11.49 21.98
C ILE A 256 -0.85 -10.22 22.83
N GLU A 257 -1.21 -10.33 24.11
CA GLU A 257 -1.32 -9.20 25.03
C GLU A 257 -0.01 -8.40 25.09
N ARG A 258 1.13 -9.06 25.34
CA ARG A 258 2.46 -8.40 25.38
C ARG A 258 2.83 -7.73 24.07
N LEU A 259 2.49 -8.32 22.94
CA LEU A 259 2.74 -7.73 21.63
C LEU A 259 1.88 -6.48 21.39
N TYR A 260 0.60 -6.51 21.81
CA TYR A 260 -0.26 -5.33 21.74
C TYR A 260 0.16 -4.22 22.72
N ASP A 261 0.69 -4.55 23.89
CA ASP A 261 1.25 -3.54 24.80
C ASP A 261 2.40 -2.77 24.12
N ARG A 262 3.29 -3.51 23.44
CA ARG A 262 4.41 -2.90 22.71
C ARG A 262 3.92 -2.10 21.50
N LEU A 263 2.97 -2.65 20.73
CA LEU A 263 2.42 -1.96 19.57
C LEU A 263 1.67 -0.68 19.98
N TYR A 264 0.92 -0.72 21.08
CA TYR A 264 0.21 0.45 21.58
C TYR A 264 1.16 1.54 22.09
N ALA A 265 2.31 1.17 22.66
CA ALA A 265 3.35 2.12 23.05
C ALA A 265 3.96 2.86 21.83
N LEU A 266 4.04 2.21 20.67
CA LEU A 266 4.54 2.81 19.42
C LEU A 266 3.44 3.56 18.65
N GLN A 267 2.23 3.03 18.65
CA GLN A 267 1.09 3.52 17.88
C GLN A 267 -0.18 3.52 18.75
N PRO A 268 -0.39 4.55 19.59
CA PRO A 268 -1.54 4.64 20.51
C PRO A 268 -2.81 5.04 19.75
N THR A 269 -3.25 4.20 18.79
CA THR A 269 -4.49 4.42 18.03
C THR A 269 -5.67 3.72 18.70
N PRO A 270 -6.91 4.22 18.53
CA PRO A 270 -8.11 3.57 19.05
C PRO A 270 -8.26 2.11 18.62
N VAL A 271 -7.88 1.79 17.37
CA VAL A 271 -7.95 0.44 16.82
C VAL A 271 -6.97 -0.50 17.53
N VAL A 272 -5.72 -0.07 17.72
CA VAL A 272 -4.72 -0.86 18.47
C VAL A 272 -5.17 -1.01 19.93
N GLY A 273 -5.71 0.04 20.54
CA GLY A 273 -6.25 0.00 21.90
C GLY A 273 -7.41 -0.99 22.04
N LEU A 274 -8.36 -1.00 21.09
CA LEU A 274 -9.47 -1.94 21.08
C LEU A 274 -8.98 -3.39 21.00
N ASN A 275 -8.08 -3.69 20.07
CA ASN A 275 -7.52 -5.03 19.93
C ASN A 275 -6.71 -5.46 21.15
N ARG A 276 -5.98 -4.51 21.77
CA ARG A 276 -5.30 -4.71 23.07
C ARG A 276 -6.29 -5.08 24.17
N ALA A 277 -7.42 -4.37 24.29
CA ALA A 277 -8.44 -4.68 25.28
C ALA A 277 -9.03 -6.08 25.10
N VAL A 278 -9.25 -6.51 23.84
CA VAL A 278 -9.66 -7.88 23.53
C VAL A 278 -8.60 -8.87 23.99
N ALA A 279 -7.32 -8.63 23.67
CA ALA A 279 -6.21 -9.49 24.07
C ALA A 279 -6.11 -9.65 25.60
N ILE A 280 -6.27 -8.56 26.35
CA ILE A 280 -6.32 -8.56 27.83
C ILE A 280 -7.51 -9.41 28.32
N GLY A 281 -8.67 -9.26 27.68
CA GLY A 281 -9.88 -10.01 28.02
C GLY A 281 -9.67 -11.52 27.85
N MET A 282 -9.02 -11.93 26.78
CA MET A 282 -8.72 -13.33 26.47
C MET A 282 -7.59 -13.90 27.32
N ALA A 283 -6.55 -13.10 27.59
CA ALA A 283 -5.37 -13.54 28.35
C ALA A 283 -5.61 -13.62 29.86
N GLN A 284 -6.43 -12.72 30.39
CA GLN A 284 -6.62 -12.56 31.84
C GLN A 284 -8.08 -12.83 32.27
N SER A 285 -9.00 -11.91 31.91
CA SER A 285 -10.43 -12.07 32.14
C SER A 285 -11.25 -11.05 31.37
N PRO A 286 -12.50 -11.36 31.00
CA PRO A 286 -13.40 -10.42 30.31
C PRO A 286 -13.56 -9.08 31.06
N ALA A 287 -13.62 -9.11 32.41
CA ALA A 287 -13.74 -7.91 33.22
C ALA A 287 -12.56 -6.96 33.04
N ARG A 288 -11.33 -7.49 32.95
CA ARG A 288 -10.13 -6.66 32.70
C ARG A 288 -10.10 -6.10 31.27
N GLY A 289 -10.56 -6.88 30.30
CA GLY A 289 -10.71 -6.39 28.93
C GLY A 289 -11.69 -5.21 28.85
N LEU A 290 -12.85 -5.30 29.50
CA LEU A 290 -13.83 -4.22 29.56
C LEU A 290 -13.28 -2.97 30.25
N MET A 291 -12.53 -3.12 31.33
CA MET A 291 -11.86 -1.98 32.00
C MET A 291 -10.85 -1.27 31.08
N ALA A 292 -10.10 -2.03 30.29
CA ALA A 292 -9.17 -1.47 29.31
C ALA A 292 -9.91 -0.74 28.17
N LEU A 293 -11.05 -1.25 27.75
CA LEU A 293 -11.91 -0.62 26.75
C LEU A 293 -12.48 0.73 27.21
N ASP A 294 -12.96 0.80 28.48
CA ASP A 294 -13.46 2.04 29.08
C ASP A 294 -12.42 3.16 29.12
N GLN A 295 -11.14 2.82 29.28
CA GLN A 295 -10.05 3.79 29.26
C GLN A 295 -9.86 4.44 27.89
N ILE A 296 -10.07 3.68 26.80
CA ILE A 296 -9.96 4.21 25.44
C ILE A 296 -11.07 5.23 25.17
N GLY A 297 -12.32 4.93 25.59
CA GLY A 297 -13.45 5.85 25.46
C GLY A 297 -13.25 7.18 26.16
N ARG A 298 -12.58 7.18 27.33
CA ARG A 298 -12.30 8.40 28.11
C ARG A 298 -11.15 9.25 27.57
N ALA A 299 -10.21 8.63 26.85
CA ALA A 299 -9.07 9.33 26.30
C ALA A 299 -9.39 10.07 24.98
N HIS A 300 -10.58 9.85 24.41
CA HIS A 300 -11.00 10.38 23.11
C HIS A 300 -12.27 11.25 23.19
N VAL A 301 -12.74 11.56 24.39
CA VAL A 301 -13.77 12.58 24.73
C VAL A 301 -13.06 13.81 25.28
#